data_3eba35b7ab14691f001f0f873fb96ddb
#
_entry.id   3eba35b7ab14691f001f0f873fb96ddb
#
_cell.length_a   1.000
_cell.length_b   1.000
_cell.length_c   1.000
_cell.angle_alpha   90.00
_cell.angle_beta   90.00
_cell.angle_gamma   90.00
#
_symmetry.space_group_name_H-M   'P 1'
#
loop_
_entity.id
_entity.type
_entity.pdbx_description
1 polymer ?
#
loop_
_entity_poly.entity_id
_entity_poly.type
_entity_poly.pdbx_seq_one_letter_code
_entity_poly.pdbx_strand_id
1 'polypeptide(L)'
;MRRHARQRTSRPPRPPSGHRPGHPFPPRHNGAMSSNLAPDLAARLKRSPDGLLPAIAQQYDTGEVLMLGWMDDEALHRTLTTGRCTYWSRSRQEYWVKGDTSGHVQHVKSVALDCDADTILVKVDQIGAACHTGTRTCFDTDVLLAAE
;
A
#
# COMPACT_ATOMS: atom_id res chain seq x y z
N MET A 1 47.15 41.72 39.38
CA MET A 1 45.74 41.60 39.13
C MET A 1 45.44 41.91 37.67
N ARG A 2 45.24 40.89 36.82
CA ARG A 2 44.93 41.07 35.40
C ARG A 2 43.49 40.63 35.19
N ARG A 3 42.60 41.54 34.83
CA ARG A 3 41.20 41.27 34.49
C ARG A 3 41.10 40.79 33.04
N HIS A 4 40.60 39.58 32.84
CA HIS A 4 40.29 39.08 31.52
C HIS A 4 38.89 39.57 31.08
N ALA A 5 38.86 40.39 30.05
CA ALA A 5 37.63 40.81 29.38
C ALA A 5 37.10 39.67 28.53
N ARG A 6 35.87 39.25 28.81
CA ARG A 6 35.14 38.27 27.99
C ARG A 6 34.62 38.96 26.73
N GLN A 7 35.13 38.54 25.58
CA GLN A 7 34.58 38.93 24.28
C GLN A 7 33.21 38.26 24.08
N ARG A 8 32.19 39.05 23.91
CA ARG A 8 30.86 38.60 23.45
C ARG A 8 30.95 38.40 21.95
N THR A 9 30.85 37.15 21.49
CA THR A 9 30.66 36.83 20.08
C THR A 9 29.20 37.06 19.71
N SER A 10 28.95 38.07 18.92
CA SER A 10 27.65 38.39 18.34
C SER A 10 27.32 37.37 17.25
N ARG A 11 26.22 36.68 17.44
CA ARG A 11 25.61 35.72 16.51
C ARG A 11 25.08 36.49 15.28
N PRO A 12 25.38 36.06 14.05
CA PRO A 12 24.85 36.72 12.84
C PRO A 12 23.33 36.53 12.73
N PRO A 13 22.61 37.51 12.14
CA PRO A 13 21.15 37.45 11.99
C PRO A 13 20.75 36.30 11.05
N ARG A 14 19.65 35.60 11.40
CA ARG A 14 19.01 34.58 10.56
C ARG A 14 18.52 35.23 9.26
N PRO A 15 18.71 34.56 8.10
CA PRO A 15 18.08 35.01 6.87
C PRO A 15 16.56 34.86 6.94
N PRO A 16 15.80 35.72 6.26
CA PRO A 16 14.33 35.66 6.25
C PRO A 16 13.86 34.35 5.63
N SER A 17 12.82 33.77 6.25
CA SER A 17 12.14 32.59 5.74
C SER A 17 11.51 32.89 4.39
N GLY A 18 12.20 32.51 3.32
CA GLY A 18 11.66 32.56 1.98
C GLY A 18 10.50 31.58 1.88
N HIS A 19 9.32 32.09 1.53
CA HIS A 19 8.19 31.31 1.06
C HIS A 19 8.66 30.45 -0.09
N ARG A 20 8.73 29.13 0.10
CA ARG A 20 8.86 28.21 -1.04
C ARG A 20 7.53 28.26 -1.80
N PRO A 21 7.55 28.57 -3.11
CA PRO A 21 6.37 28.43 -3.93
C PRO A 21 5.92 26.96 -3.82
N GLY A 22 4.62 26.76 -3.53
CA GLY A 22 4.03 25.45 -3.39
C GLY A 22 4.34 24.61 -4.64
N HIS A 23 4.90 23.43 -4.43
CA HIS A 23 4.98 22.45 -5.50
C HIS A 23 3.55 22.17 -5.95
N PRO A 24 3.24 22.30 -7.25
CA PRO A 24 1.95 21.85 -7.75
C PRO A 24 1.85 20.37 -7.42
N PHE A 25 0.74 19.98 -6.79
CA PHE A 25 0.40 18.58 -6.60
C PHE A 25 0.55 17.88 -7.96
N PRO A 26 1.19 16.69 -8.03
CA PRO A 26 1.24 15.95 -9.26
C PRO A 26 -0.19 15.75 -9.75
N PRO A 27 -0.44 15.83 -11.06
CA PRO A 27 -1.78 15.70 -11.61
C PRO A 27 -2.38 14.40 -11.10
N ARG A 28 -3.61 14.50 -10.61
CA ARG A 28 -4.44 13.34 -10.29
C ARG A 28 -4.36 12.43 -11.51
N HIS A 29 -4.15 11.13 -11.32
CA HIS A 29 -4.18 10.12 -12.36
C HIS A 29 -5.59 10.09 -13.00
N ASN A 30 -5.94 11.11 -13.76
CA ASN A 30 -7.05 11.16 -14.70
C ASN A 30 -6.50 10.94 -16.11
N GLY A 31 -5.66 9.94 -16.25
CA GLY A 31 -5.35 9.35 -17.53
C GLY A 31 -5.92 7.96 -17.52
N ALA A 32 -6.77 7.62 -18.46
CA ALA A 32 -6.99 6.25 -18.84
C ALA A 32 -5.63 5.69 -19.29
N MET A 33 -4.80 5.32 -18.32
CA MET A 33 -3.67 4.45 -18.55
C MET A 33 -4.30 3.20 -19.11
N SER A 34 -3.99 2.84 -20.36
CA SER A 34 -4.41 1.56 -20.91
C SER A 34 -3.81 0.48 -20.00
N SER A 35 -4.59 0.07 -19.02
CA SER A 35 -4.21 -1.05 -18.17
C SER A 35 -4.22 -2.28 -19.06
N ASN A 36 -3.26 -3.18 -18.87
CA ASN A 36 -3.25 -4.46 -19.57
C ASN A 36 -4.37 -5.41 -19.08
N LEU A 37 -5.23 -4.95 -18.15
CA LEU A 37 -6.37 -5.70 -17.67
C LEU A 37 -7.39 -5.90 -18.79
N ALA A 38 -7.98 -7.11 -18.87
CA ALA A 38 -9.00 -7.41 -19.87
C ALA A 38 -10.14 -6.39 -19.81
N PRO A 39 -10.54 -5.78 -20.94
CA PRO A 39 -11.54 -4.69 -20.97
C PRO A 39 -12.87 -5.06 -20.32
N ASP A 40 -13.35 -6.27 -20.52
CA ASP A 40 -14.60 -6.77 -19.93
C ASP A 40 -14.53 -6.84 -18.40
N LEU A 41 -13.39 -7.22 -17.86
CA LEU A 41 -13.15 -7.21 -16.42
C LEU A 41 -13.03 -5.77 -15.90
N ALA A 42 -12.25 -4.94 -16.57
CA ALA A 42 -12.07 -3.53 -16.21
C ALA A 42 -13.40 -2.75 -16.17
N ALA A 43 -14.31 -3.04 -17.09
CA ALA A 43 -15.63 -2.40 -17.16
C ALA A 43 -16.54 -2.75 -15.98
N ARG A 44 -16.32 -3.89 -15.32
CA ARG A 44 -17.12 -4.34 -14.18
C ARG A 44 -16.69 -3.72 -12.85
N LEU A 45 -15.43 -3.28 -12.74
CA LEU A 45 -14.84 -2.84 -11.49
C LEU A 45 -15.42 -1.49 -11.03
N LYS A 46 -15.93 -1.44 -9.81
CA LYS A 46 -16.34 -0.21 -9.14
C LYS A 46 -15.22 0.31 -8.25
N ARG A 47 -14.39 1.13 -8.84
CA ARG A 47 -13.23 1.71 -8.17
C ARG A 47 -13.62 2.87 -7.26
N SER A 48 -12.82 3.08 -6.20
CA SER A 48 -12.85 4.32 -5.42
C SER A 48 -12.47 5.54 -6.30
N PRO A 49 -12.71 6.78 -5.82
CA PRO A 49 -12.36 8.00 -6.59
C PRO A 49 -10.89 8.12 -6.99
N ASP A 50 -9.99 7.46 -6.28
CA ASP A 50 -8.55 7.38 -6.58
C ASP A 50 -8.18 6.19 -7.48
N GLY A 51 -9.17 5.47 -8.02
CA GLY A 51 -8.97 4.38 -8.97
C GLY A 51 -8.57 3.04 -8.34
N LEU A 52 -8.77 2.88 -7.04
CA LEU A 52 -8.33 1.71 -6.28
C LEU A 52 -9.51 0.84 -5.84
N LEU A 53 -9.22 -0.45 -5.65
CA LEU A 53 -10.10 -1.41 -4.98
C LEU A 53 -9.36 -2.00 -3.77
N PRO A 54 -10.05 -2.21 -2.65
CA PRO A 54 -9.52 -3.00 -1.56
C PRO A 54 -9.37 -4.45 -2.01
N ALA A 55 -8.25 -5.07 -1.63
CA ALA A 55 -7.95 -6.46 -1.91
C ALA A 55 -7.67 -7.19 -0.60
N ILE A 56 -8.55 -8.10 -0.24
CA ILE A 56 -8.43 -8.95 0.96
C ILE A 56 -7.59 -10.16 0.59
N ALA A 57 -6.49 -10.38 1.28
CA ALA A 57 -5.71 -11.61 1.18
C ALA A 57 -6.16 -12.60 2.26
N GLN A 58 -6.58 -13.77 1.84
CA GLN A 58 -7.08 -14.84 2.69
C GLN A 58 -6.27 -16.12 2.45
N GLN A 59 -5.88 -16.81 3.52
CA GLN A 59 -5.24 -18.10 3.38
C GLN A 59 -6.22 -19.12 2.76
N TYR A 60 -5.78 -19.82 1.72
CA TYR A 60 -6.68 -20.62 0.86
C TYR A 60 -7.24 -21.88 1.55
N ASP A 61 -6.47 -22.50 2.44
CA ASP A 61 -6.80 -23.77 3.09
C ASP A 61 -7.43 -23.61 4.48
N THR A 62 -7.18 -22.52 5.18
CA THR A 62 -7.71 -22.26 6.52
C THR A 62 -8.84 -21.23 6.54
N GLY A 63 -8.92 -20.37 5.54
CA GLY A 63 -9.85 -19.23 5.54
C GLY A 63 -9.40 -18.05 6.41
N GLU A 64 -8.20 -18.11 6.98
CA GLU A 64 -7.65 -17.01 7.79
C GLU A 64 -7.50 -15.75 6.95
N VAL A 65 -8.03 -14.62 7.42
CA VAL A 65 -7.83 -13.31 6.78
C VAL A 65 -6.45 -12.78 7.18
N LEU A 66 -5.59 -12.53 6.20
CA LEU A 66 -4.18 -12.21 6.42
C LEU A 66 -3.92 -10.70 6.43
N MET A 67 -4.44 -9.99 5.46
CA MET A 67 -4.23 -8.56 5.30
C MET A 67 -5.23 -7.96 4.33
N LEU A 68 -5.29 -6.63 4.29
CA LEU A 68 -5.91 -5.87 3.23
C LEU A 68 -4.85 -4.99 2.58
N GLY A 69 -4.80 -5.01 1.25
CA GLY A 69 -4.01 -4.10 0.43
C GLY A 69 -4.88 -3.40 -0.60
N TRP A 70 -4.28 -2.56 -1.43
CA TRP A 70 -4.97 -1.83 -2.48
C TRP A 70 -4.43 -2.22 -3.85
N MET A 71 -5.33 -2.32 -4.81
CA MET A 71 -4.99 -2.62 -6.20
C MET A 71 -5.68 -1.62 -7.12
N ASP A 72 -4.94 -1.13 -8.10
CA ASP A 72 -5.51 -0.55 -9.32
C ASP A 72 -5.62 -1.63 -10.41
N ASP A 73 -6.03 -1.27 -11.60
CA ASP A 73 -6.19 -2.21 -12.72
C ASP A 73 -4.89 -2.93 -13.06
N GLU A 74 -3.76 -2.21 -13.03
CA GLU A 74 -2.45 -2.79 -13.35
C GLU A 74 -1.98 -3.76 -12.26
N ALA A 75 -2.18 -3.43 -10.97
CA ALA A 75 -1.85 -4.32 -9.87
C ALA A 75 -2.68 -5.62 -9.95
N LEU A 76 -3.98 -5.50 -10.25
CA LEU A 76 -4.84 -6.65 -10.47
C LEU A 76 -4.38 -7.48 -11.67
N HIS A 77 -4.07 -6.84 -12.81
CA HIS A 77 -3.52 -7.52 -13.99
C HIS A 77 -2.27 -8.33 -13.66
N ARG A 78 -1.30 -7.72 -12.97
CA ARG A 78 -0.06 -8.39 -12.56
C ARG A 78 -0.33 -9.55 -11.60
N THR A 79 -1.25 -9.38 -10.66
CA THR A 79 -1.65 -10.45 -9.75
C THR A 79 -2.24 -11.66 -10.49
N LEU A 80 -3.12 -11.41 -11.48
CA LEU A 80 -3.74 -12.46 -12.29
C LEU A 80 -2.77 -13.18 -13.21
N THR A 81 -1.79 -12.48 -13.78
CA THR A 81 -0.88 -13.01 -14.79
C THR A 81 0.38 -13.64 -14.21
N THR A 82 0.87 -13.11 -13.08
CA THR A 82 2.10 -13.62 -12.45
C THR A 82 1.86 -14.67 -11.38
N GLY A 83 0.65 -14.76 -10.84
CA GLY A 83 0.34 -15.60 -9.68
C GLY A 83 0.97 -15.11 -8.38
N ARG A 84 1.47 -13.89 -8.33
CA ARG A 84 2.05 -13.21 -7.18
C ARG A 84 1.23 -11.96 -6.85
N CYS A 85 0.82 -11.80 -5.59
CA CYS A 85 0.06 -10.60 -5.21
C CYS A 85 0.88 -9.34 -5.40
N THR A 86 0.38 -8.46 -6.27
CA THR A 86 0.91 -7.13 -6.51
C THR A 86 -0.09 -6.11 -6.01
N TYR A 87 0.37 -5.16 -5.22
CA TYR A 87 -0.44 -4.11 -4.61
C TYR A 87 0.05 -2.73 -5.03
N TRP A 88 -0.81 -1.74 -4.85
CA TRP A 88 -0.47 -0.33 -4.94
C TRP A 88 -0.29 0.27 -3.55
N SER A 89 0.85 0.87 -3.29
CA SER A 89 1.11 1.61 -2.06
C SER A 89 0.62 3.05 -2.19
N ARG A 90 -0.43 3.40 -1.45
CA ARG A 90 -0.98 4.76 -1.45
C ARG A 90 -0.01 5.80 -0.88
N SER A 91 0.76 5.43 0.13
CA SER A 91 1.73 6.34 0.77
C SER A 91 2.99 6.55 -0.06
N ARG A 92 3.50 5.49 -0.73
CA ARG A 92 4.72 5.54 -1.55
C ARG A 92 4.44 5.84 -3.01
N GLN A 93 3.18 5.72 -3.46
CA GLN A 93 2.77 5.90 -4.86
C GLN A 93 3.55 4.98 -5.81
N GLU A 94 3.66 3.70 -5.44
CA GLU A 94 4.38 2.69 -6.22
C GLU A 94 3.73 1.31 -6.08
N TYR A 95 3.99 0.44 -7.07
CA TYR A 95 3.64 -0.98 -6.98
C TYR A 95 4.62 -1.72 -6.09
N TRP A 96 4.12 -2.72 -5.39
CA TRP A 96 4.96 -3.65 -4.65
C TRP A 96 4.41 -5.07 -4.76
N VAL A 97 5.30 -6.04 -4.93
CA VAL A 97 4.96 -7.46 -4.94
C VAL A 97 5.19 -8.03 -3.56
N LYS A 98 4.16 -8.65 -3.00
CA LYS A 98 4.25 -9.21 -1.66
C LYS A 98 5.34 -10.28 -1.58
N GLY A 99 6.28 -10.05 -0.69
CA GLY A 99 7.38 -10.98 -0.41
C GLY A 99 8.63 -10.83 -1.29
N ASP A 100 8.68 -9.88 -2.23
CA ASP A 100 9.87 -9.68 -3.08
C ASP A 100 11.11 -9.36 -2.27
N THR A 101 10.97 -8.58 -1.19
CA THR A 101 12.09 -8.20 -0.31
C THR A 101 12.19 -9.11 0.90
N SER A 102 11.05 -9.44 1.54
CA SER A 102 11.00 -10.19 2.80
C SER A 102 11.08 -11.72 2.62
N GLY A 103 10.79 -12.24 1.43
CA GLY A 103 10.59 -13.66 1.18
C GLY A 103 9.23 -14.20 1.64
N HIS A 104 8.40 -13.38 2.29
CA HIS A 104 7.06 -13.75 2.76
C HIS A 104 6.03 -13.62 1.63
N VAL A 105 6.13 -14.50 0.66
CA VAL A 105 5.41 -14.48 -0.61
C VAL A 105 3.95 -14.87 -0.42
N GLN A 106 3.08 -14.32 -1.27
CA GLN A 106 1.71 -14.74 -1.45
C GLN A 106 1.54 -15.38 -2.83
N HIS A 107 1.43 -16.71 -2.87
CA HIS A 107 1.12 -17.44 -4.10
C HIS A 107 -0.39 -17.45 -4.31
N VAL A 108 -0.85 -16.89 -5.42
CA VAL A 108 -2.27 -16.78 -5.75
C VAL A 108 -2.85 -18.16 -6.07
N LYS A 109 -3.96 -18.51 -5.41
CA LYS A 109 -4.75 -19.72 -5.67
C LYS A 109 -6.05 -19.39 -6.38
N SER A 110 -6.72 -18.29 -6.01
CA SER A 110 -7.91 -17.81 -6.70
C SER A 110 -8.10 -16.31 -6.46
N VAL A 111 -8.81 -15.67 -7.37
CA VAL A 111 -9.20 -14.26 -7.28
C VAL A 111 -10.68 -14.16 -7.61
N ALA A 112 -11.44 -13.46 -6.78
CA ALA A 112 -12.86 -13.22 -6.97
C ALA A 112 -13.19 -11.75 -6.70
N LEU A 113 -14.24 -11.26 -7.35
CA LEU A 113 -14.87 -10.00 -6.99
C LEU A 113 -16.05 -10.30 -6.06
N ASP A 114 -16.39 -9.35 -5.21
CA ASP A 114 -17.62 -9.43 -4.45
C ASP A 114 -18.86 -9.16 -5.32
N CYS A 115 -20.05 -9.12 -4.71
CA CYS A 115 -21.32 -9.11 -5.43
C CYS A 115 -21.55 -7.84 -6.28
N ASP A 116 -20.94 -6.73 -5.92
CA ASP A 116 -21.07 -5.44 -6.64
C ASP A 116 -19.74 -4.95 -7.25
N ALA A 117 -18.70 -5.78 -7.22
CA ALA A 117 -17.40 -5.57 -7.87
C ALA A 117 -16.62 -4.34 -7.36
N ASP A 118 -16.74 -4.05 -6.07
CA ASP A 118 -15.97 -2.99 -5.40
C ASP A 118 -14.86 -3.52 -4.48
N THR A 119 -14.79 -4.84 -4.29
CA THR A 119 -13.80 -5.51 -3.43
C THR A 119 -13.24 -6.75 -4.11
N ILE A 120 -11.96 -6.98 -3.95
CA ILE A 120 -11.25 -8.16 -4.47
C ILE A 120 -10.95 -9.11 -3.32
N LEU A 121 -11.28 -10.38 -3.47
CA LEU A 121 -10.81 -11.46 -2.59
C LEU A 121 -9.74 -12.27 -3.31
N VAL A 122 -8.52 -12.28 -2.75
CA VAL A 122 -7.41 -13.09 -3.24
C VAL A 122 -7.14 -14.21 -2.24
N LYS A 123 -7.44 -15.44 -2.62
CA LYS A 123 -7.02 -16.61 -1.84
C LYS A 123 -5.59 -16.96 -2.22
N VAL A 124 -4.74 -17.04 -1.21
CA VAL A 124 -3.29 -17.21 -1.38
C VAL A 124 -2.76 -18.34 -0.51
N ASP A 125 -1.62 -18.87 -0.93
CA ASP A 125 -0.73 -19.61 -0.03
C ASP A 125 0.32 -18.64 0.50
N GLN A 126 0.18 -18.25 1.77
CA GLN A 126 1.09 -17.31 2.43
C GLN A 126 2.30 -18.03 3.01
N ILE A 127 3.46 -17.68 2.51
CA ILE A 127 4.73 -18.12 3.09
C ILE A 127 5.14 -17.14 4.19
N GLY A 128 5.31 -17.63 5.41
CA GLY A 128 5.70 -16.80 6.56
C GLY A 128 4.64 -15.80 7.00
N ALA A 129 5.09 -14.65 7.52
CA ALA A 129 4.23 -13.62 8.07
C ALA A 129 3.64 -12.71 6.98
N ALA A 130 2.34 -12.43 7.05
CA ALA A 130 1.71 -11.45 6.17
C ALA A 130 2.02 -10.01 6.63
N CYS A 131 2.07 -9.79 7.94
CA CYS A 131 2.32 -8.46 8.50
C CYS A 131 3.80 -8.08 8.45
N HIS A 132 4.11 -6.80 8.18
CA HIS A 132 5.48 -6.28 8.23
C HIS A 132 6.10 -6.31 9.63
N THR A 133 5.27 -6.41 10.68
CA THR A 133 5.70 -6.56 12.08
C THR A 133 6.17 -7.97 12.42
N GLY A 134 6.00 -8.94 11.51
CA GLY A 134 6.39 -10.34 11.69
C GLY A 134 5.27 -11.25 12.20
N THR A 135 4.06 -10.73 12.44
CA THR A 135 2.90 -11.56 12.81
C THR A 135 2.29 -12.23 11.59
N ARG A 136 1.66 -13.40 11.80
CA ARG A 136 1.04 -14.19 10.72
C ARG A 136 0.01 -13.39 9.95
N THR A 137 -0.86 -12.67 10.65
CA THR A 137 -1.87 -11.79 10.08
C THR A 137 -1.69 -10.36 10.57
N CYS A 138 -2.22 -9.39 9.83
CA CYS A 138 -2.25 -7.99 10.24
C CYS A 138 -3.27 -7.72 11.36
N PHE A 139 -4.11 -8.68 11.71
CA PHE A 139 -5.24 -8.51 12.64
C PHE A 139 -4.99 -9.15 14.03
N ASP A 140 -3.78 -9.61 14.32
CA ASP A 140 -3.47 -10.31 15.59
C ASP A 140 -3.14 -9.37 16.75
N THR A 141 -2.75 -8.13 16.51
CA THR A 141 -2.10 -7.29 17.54
C THR A 141 -3.01 -6.26 18.18
N ASP A 142 -4.13 -5.89 17.55
CA ASP A 142 -5.04 -4.84 18.05
C ASP A 142 -6.49 -5.33 17.98
N VAL A 143 -6.83 -6.23 18.89
CA VAL A 143 -8.16 -6.84 18.96
C VAL A 143 -9.07 -5.97 19.82
N LEU A 144 -10.07 -5.33 19.21
CA LEU A 144 -10.99 -4.41 19.89
C LEU A 144 -12.07 -5.15 20.69
N LEU A 145 -12.47 -6.35 20.25
CA LEU A 145 -13.44 -7.22 20.92
C LEU A 145 -13.08 -8.68 20.61
N ALA A 146 -12.84 -9.46 21.62
CA ALA A 146 -12.65 -10.90 21.49
C ALA A 146 -13.91 -11.65 21.95
N ALA A 147 -14.25 -12.77 21.30
CA ALA A 147 -15.25 -13.70 21.79
C ALA A 147 -14.72 -14.40 23.06
N GLU A 148 -15.59 -14.62 24.06
CA GLU A 148 -15.30 -15.43 25.25
C GLU A 148 -15.25 -16.92 24.91
#